data_22408e0dad9019044265fcb199f3ec5e
#
_entry.id   22408e0dad9019044265fcb199f3ec5e
#
_cell.length_a   1.000
_cell.length_b   1.000
_cell.length_c   1.000
_cell.angle_alpha   90.00
_cell.angle_beta   90.00
_cell.angle_gamma   90.00
#
_symmetry.space_group_name_H-M   'P 1'
#
loop_
_entity.id
_entity.type
_entity.pdbx_description
1 polymer ?
#
loop_
_entity_poly.entity_id
_entity_poly.type
_entity_poly.pdbx_seq_one_letter_code
_entity_poly.pdbx_strand_id
1 'polypeptide(L)'
;MRINIERLWLRLEQLAEIGEIPMTMGSSRLALTTEDRDARDLVVTWMQDLGMAVSIDLVGNVVATWIGDKTNPENSAVMTGSHIDTVRTGGRFDGNLGVLAGLEAVSYTHLTLPTTSK
;
A
#
# COMPACT_ATOMS: atom_id res chain seq x y z
N MET A 1 8.30 8.33 15.24
CA MET A 1 7.16 7.64 14.63
C MET A 1 7.17 6.18 15.05
N ARG A 2 6.02 5.68 15.36
CA ARG A 2 5.81 4.25 15.58
C ARG A 2 4.87 3.71 14.52
N ILE A 3 4.89 2.40 14.34
CA ILE A 3 3.94 1.75 13.44
C ILE A 3 3.01 0.87 14.27
N ASN A 4 1.84 0.61 13.72
CA ASN A 4 0.95 -0.41 14.27
C ASN A 4 1.27 -1.72 13.57
N ILE A 5 2.05 -2.57 14.24
CA ILE A 5 2.53 -3.81 13.61
C ILE A 5 1.39 -4.77 13.31
N GLU A 6 0.34 -4.76 14.12
CA GLU A 6 -0.81 -5.64 13.86
C GLU A 6 -1.54 -5.24 12.58
N ARG A 7 -1.71 -3.94 12.35
CA ARG A 7 -2.35 -3.45 11.13
C ARG A 7 -1.49 -3.75 9.91
N LEU A 8 -0.18 -3.53 10.00
CA LEU A 8 0.74 -3.84 8.90
C LEU A 8 0.69 -5.33 8.59
N TRP A 9 0.76 -6.17 9.62
CA TRP A 9 0.75 -7.62 9.45
C TRP A 9 -0.55 -8.10 8.81
N LEU A 10 -1.68 -7.58 9.27
CA LEU A 10 -2.98 -7.95 8.71
C LEU A 10 -3.07 -7.60 7.23
N ARG A 11 -2.59 -6.43 6.85
CA ARG A 11 -2.59 -6.03 5.43
C ARG A 11 -1.67 -6.94 4.60
N LEU A 12 -0.51 -7.29 5.13
CA LEU A 12 0.39 -8.23 4.46
C LEU A 12 -0.29 -9.58 4.24
N GLU A 13 -0.99 -10.08 5.25
CA GLU A 13 -1.70 -11.35 5.12
C GLU A 13 -2.85 -11.27 4.12
N GLN A 14 -3.62 -10.21 4.17
CA GLN A 14 -4.74 -10.04 3.24
C GLN A 14 -4.26 -9.92 1.80
N LEU A 15 -3.18 -9.18 1.57
CA LEU A 15 -2.63 -9.05 0.23
C LEU A 15 -2.06 -10.39 -0.25
N ALA A 16 -1.46 -11.16 0.64
CA ALA A 16 -0.89 -12.46 0.31
C ALA A 16 -1.94 -13.48 -0.14
N GLU A 17 -3.20 -13.30 0.25
CA GLU A 17 -4.27 -14.20 -0.16
C GLU A 17 -4.57 -14.11 -1.66
N ILE A 18 -4.26 -12.97 -2.26
CA ILE A 18 -4.48 -12.80 -3.70
C ILE A 18 -3.29 -13.39 -4.45
N GLY A 19 -3.54 -14.50 -5.13
CA GLY A 19 -2.49 -15.26 -5.80
C GLY A 19 -1.77 -16.24 -4.88
N GLU A 20 -2.37 -16.60 -3.76
CA GLU A 20 -1.77 -17.54 -2.84
C GLU A 20 -1.50 -18.89 -3.52
N ILE A 21 -0.30 -19.42 -3.29
CA ILE A 21 0.04 -20.76 -3.77
C ILE A 21 -0.42 -21.74 -2.70
N PRO A 22 -1.38 -22.63 -3.01
CA PRO A 22 -1.95 -23.53 -2.01
C PRO A 22 -0.90 -24.34 -1.27
N MET A 23 -1.10 -24.49 0.04
CA MET A 23 -0.25 -25.29 0.92
C MET A 23 1.17 -24.72 1.07
N THR A 24 1.36 -23.45 0.75
CA THR A 24 2.65 -22.78 0.92
C THR A 24 2.41 -21.40 1.53
N MET A 25 3.52 -20.72 1.85
CA MET A 25 3.45 -19.31 2.28
C MET A 25 3.75 -18.36 1.10
N GLY A 26 3.80 -18.90 -0.10
CA GLY A 26 4.18 -18.14 -1.28
C GLY A 26 3.02 -17.53 -2.02
N SER A 27 3.36 -16.67 -2.94
CA SER A 27 2.39 -15.97 -3.81
C SER A 27 2.84 -16.05 -5.25
N SER A 28 1.86 -16.20 -6.14
CA SER A 28 2.09 -16.12 -7.58
C SER A 28 1.13 -15.05 -8.11
N ARG A 29 1.68 -13.86 -8.32
CA ARG A 29 0.88 -12.70 -8.75
C ARG A 29 1.70 -11.91 -9.75
N LEU A 30 1.79 -12.46 -10.96
CA LEU A 30 2.58 -11.83 -12.00
C LEU A 30 1.90 -10.57 -12.50
N ALA A 31 2.71 -9.61 -12.93
CA ALA A 31 2.21 -8.36 -13.46
C ALA A 31 1.25 -8.60 -14.64
N LEU A 32 0.22 -7.80 -14.71
CA LEU A 32 -0.79 -7.81 -15.79
C LEU A 32 -1.71 -9.03 -15.77
N THR A 33 -1.73 -9.77 -14.66
CA THR A 33 -2.69 -10.85 -14.47
C THR A 33 -3.92 -10.34 -13.73
N THR A 34 -4.96 -11.18 -13.66
CA THR A 34 -6.14 -10.89 -12.86
C THR A 34 -5.80 -10.73 -11.39
N GLU A 35 -4.89 -11.59 -10.90
CA GLU A 35 -4.43 -11.51 -9.51
C GLU A 35 -3.75 -10.16 -9.23
N ASP A 36 -2.93 -9.71 -10.15
CA ASP A 36 -2.27 -8.41 -10.02
C ASP A 36 -3.30 -7.27 -9.97
N ARG A 37 -4.30 -7.33 -10.85
CA ARG A 37 -5.38 -6.35 -10.85
C ARG A 37 -6.14 -6.34 -9.53
N ASP A 38 -6.50 -7.52 -9.04
CA ASP A 38 -7.28 -7.63 -7.81
C ASP A 38 -6.48 -7.11 -6.61
N ALA A 39 -5.18 -7.42 -6.57
CA ALA A 39 -4.30 -6.93 -5.52
C ALA A 39 -4.17 -5.41 -5.58
N ARG A 40 -4.02 -4.85 -6.78
CA ARG A 40 -3.96 -3.40 -6.94
C ARG A 40 -5.25 -2.75 -6.49
N ASP A 41 -6.39 -3.31 -6.84
CA ASP A 41 -7.68 -2.76 -6.43
C ASP A 41 -7.82 -2.76 -4.90
N LEU A 42 -7.34 -3.81 -4.23
CA LEU A 42 -7.35 -3.88 -2.78
C LEU A 42 -6.49 -2.77 -2.16
N VAL A 43 -5.26 -2.63 -2.64
CA VAL A 43 -4.34 -1.61 -2.12
C VAL A 43 -4.89 -0.21 -2.37
N VAL A 44 -5.43 0.03 -3.56
CA VAL A 44 -6.04 1.33 -3.89
C VAL A 44 -7.21 1.63 -2.96
N THR A 45 -8.03 0.62 -2.64
CA THR A 45 -9.13 0.80 -1.69
C THR A 45 -8.58 1.25 -0.33
N TRP A 46 -7.53 0.63 0.17
CA TRP A 46 -6.93 1.04 1.43
C TRP A 46 -6.41 2.48 1.38
N MET A 47 -5.79 2.85 0.27
CA MET A 47 -5.30 4.23 0.08
C MET A 47 -6.45 5.23 0.09
N GLN A 48 -7.52 4.93 -0.63
CA GLN A 48 -8.68 5.82 -0.70
C GLN A 48 -9.40 5.92 0.65
N ASP A 49 -9.46 4.84 1.41
CA ASP A 49 -10.06 4.85 2.74
C ASP A 49 -9.31 5.80 3.70
N LEU A 50 -8.03 6.02 3.45
CA LEU A 50 -7.24 6.97 4.23
C LEU A 50 -7.38 8.41 3.72
N GLY A 51 -8.17 8.62 2.68
CA GLY A 51 -8.35 9.95 2.10
C GLY A 51 -7.25 10.36 1.15
N MET A 52 -6.43 9.42 0.70
CA MET A 52 -5.37 9.72 -0.25
C MET A 52 -5.95 9.93 -1.65
N ALA A 53 -5.34 10.83 -2.40
CA ALA A 53 -5.66 11.01 -3.81
C ALA A 53 -4.84 10.02 -4.63
N VAL A 54 -5.52 9.16 -5.38
CA VAL A 54 -4.86 8.10 -6.14
C VAL A 54 -4.88 8.44 -7.62
N SER A 55 -3.74 8.28 -8.28
CA SER A 55 -3.63 8.40 -9.73
C SER A 55 -2.89 7.19 -10.28
N ILE A 56 -3.20 6.84 -11.51
CA ILE A 56 -2.57 5.71 -12.19
C ILE A 56 -2.09 6.24 -13.54
N ASP A 57 -0.81 6.06 -13.82
CA ASP A 57 -0.24 6.57 -15.05
C ASP A 57 -0.46 5.61 -16.23
N LEU A 58 0.06 5.98 -17.39
CA LEU A 58 -0.20 5.24 -18.62
C LEU A 58 0.43 3.85 -18.65
N VAL A 59 1.42 3.59 -17.81
CA VAL A 59 2.06 2.28 -17.73
C VAL A 59 1.62 1.50 -16.49
N GLY A 60 0.67 2.05 -15.73
CA GLY A 60 0.06 1.33 -14.61
C GLY A 60 0.67 1.59 -13.25
N ASN A 61 1.59 2.54 -13.12
CA ASN A 61 2.09 2.91 -11.80
C ASN A 61 0.98 3.59 -11.00
N VAL A 62 0.81 3.15 -9.77
CA VAL A 62 -0.18 3.72 -8.86
C VAL A 62 0.53 4.67 -7.92
N VAL A 63 0.08 5.91 -7.85
CA VAL A 63 0.63 6.91 -6.95
C VAL A 63 -0.49 7.44 -6.07
N ALA A 64 -0.33 7.30 -4.77
CA ALA A 64 -1.28 7.85 -3.80
C ALA A 64 -0.60 8.99 -3.07
N THR A 65 -1.28 10.12 -2.95
CA THR A 65 -0.75 11.31 -2.32
C THR A 65 -1.60 11.67 -1.11
N TRP A 66 -0.94 11.84 0.04
CA TRP A 66 -1.59 12.30 1.24
C TRP A 66 -1.02 13.67 1.59
N ILE A 67 -1.89 14.64 1.74
CA ILE A 67 -1.49 16.02 2.03
C ILE A 67 -1.65 16.24 3.52
N GLY A 68 -0.52 16.21 4.24
CA GLY A 68 -0.55 16.36 5.68
C GLY A 68 -0.64 17.80 6.14
N ASP A 69 0.16 18.67 5.56
CA ASP A 69 0.21 20.06 5.95
C ASP A 69 -0.07 20.94 4.74
N LYS A 70 -1.30 21.42 4.67
CA LYS A 70 -1.74 22.28 3.57
C LYS A 70 -1.36 23.74 3.75
N THR A 71 -0.81 24.08 4.92
CA THR A 71 -0.48 25.48 5.21
C THR A 71 0.91 25.86 4.74
N ASN A 72 1.72 24.90 4.34
CA ASN A 72 3.07 25.15 3.87
C ASN A 72 3.18 24.81 2.39
N PRO A 73 2.97 25.79 1.50
CA PRO A 73 3.00 25.51 0.06
C PRO A 73 4.40 25.15 -0.46
N GLU A 74 5.43 25.35 0.34
CA GLU A 74 6.79 25.03 -0.07
C GLU A 74 7.23 23.62 0.35
N ASN A 75 6.37 22.89 1.05
CA ASN A 75 6.70 21.52 1.41
C ASN A 75 6.84 20.68 0.17
N SER A 76 7.97 19.99 0.09
CA SER A 76 8.19 19.01 -0.93
C SER A 76 7.66 17.67 -0.45
N ALA A 77 7.14 16.89 -1.35
CA ALA A 77 6.64 15.56 -1.00
C ALA A 77 7.81 14.63 -0.72
N VAL A 78 7.62 13.76 0.28
CA VAL A 78 8.50 12.61 0.51
C VAL A 78 7.80 11.42 -0.11
N MET A 79 8.53 10.64 -0.88
CA MET A 79 7.97 9.51 -1.60
C MET A 79 8.60 8.21 -1.15
N THR A 80 7.79 7.19 -1.01
CA THR A 80 8.24 5.83 -0.77
C THR A 80 7.46 4.92 -1.70
N GLY A 81 8.02 3.80 -2.07
CA GLY A 81 7.32 2.90 -2.97
C GLY A 81 8.04 1.59 -3.17
N SER A 82 7.34 0.66 -3.80
CA SER A 82 7.84 -0.64 -4.17
C SER A 82 6.85 -1.23 -5.20
N HIS A 83 6.71 -2.55 -5.23
CA HIS A 83 5.82 -3.23 -6.16
C HIS A 83 4.98 -4.27 -5.42
N ILE A 84 3.87 -4.68 -6.03
CA ILE A 84 3.03 -5.73 -5.46
C ILE A 84 2.90 -6.96 -6.35
N ASP A 85 3.41 -6.89 -7.58
CA ASP A 85 3.52 -8.08 -8.41
C ASP A 85 4.63 -8.98 -7.86
N THR A 86 4.58 -10.25 -8.22
CA THR A 86 5.56 -11.25 -7.78
C THR A 86 6.09 -12.01 -8.98
N VAL A 87 7.21 -12.69 -8.77
CA VAL A 87 7.60 -13.76 -9.68
C VAL A 87 6.65 -14.94 -9.51
N ARG A 88 6.79 -15.97 -10.35
CA ARG A 88 5.86 -17.09 -10.36
C ARG A 88 5.75 -17.81 -9.02
N THR A 89 6.84 -17.90 -8.28
CA THR A 89 6.87 -18.48 -6.95
C THR A 89 7.52 -17.50 -5.99
N GLY A 90 6.81 -16.40 -5.73
CA GLY A 90 7.31 -15.33 -4.89
C GLY A 90 6.98 -15.51 -3.43
N GLY A 91 7.61 -14.69 -2.60
CA GLY A 91 7.30 -14.62 -1.19
C GLY A 91 6.32 -13.49 -0.92
N ARG A 92 5.67 -13.57 0.24
CA ARG A 92 4.64 -12.58 0.59
C ARG A 92 5.17 -11.22 0.97
N PHE A 93 6.47 -11.11 1.22
CA PHE A 93 7.06 -9.84 1.65
C PHE A 93 7.78 -9.10 0.53
N ASP A 94 8.23 -9.81 -0.50
CA ASP A 94 8.97 -9.20 -1.59
C ASP A 94 8.10 -8.18 -2.32
N GLY A 95 8.53 -6.93 -2.30
CA GLY A 95 7.76 -5.82 -2.84
C GLY A 95 6.63 -5.37 -1.93
N ASN A 96 5.81 -6.30 -1.49
CA ASN A 96 4.62 -6.01 -0.68
C ASN A 96 4.98 -5.29 0.61
N LEU A 97 6.04 -5.69 1.28
CA LEU A 97 6.43 -5.04 2.53
C LEU A 97 6.75 -3.57 2.32
N GLY A 98 7.48 -3.25 1.24
CA GLY A 98 7.82 -1.85 0.95
C GLY A 98 6.59 -0.99 0.71
N VAL A 99 5.62 -1.50 -0.06
CA VAL A 99 4.38 -0.77 -0.33
C VAL A 99 3.57 -0.60 0.96
N LEU A 100 3.39 -1.68 1.70
CA LEU A 100 2.51 -1.65 2.87
C LEU A 100 3.15 -0.95 4.07
N ALA A 101 4.48 -0.95 4.15
CA ALA A 101 5.19 -0.16 5.16
C ALA A 101 4.98 1.34 4.90
N GLY A 102 5.02 1.76 3.64
CA GLY A 102 4.70 3.15 3.29
C GLY A 102 3.27 3.50 3.63
N LEU A 103 2.34 2.60 3.34
CA LEU A 103 0.93 2.80 3.68
C LEU A 103 0.75 2.86 5.20
N GLU A 104 1.49 2.06 5.94
CA GLU A 104 1.43 2.09 7.40
C GLU A 104 1.94 3.42 7.95
N ALA A 105 2.99 3.96 7.37
CA ALA A 105 3.48 5.28 7.79
C ALA A 105 2.40 6.35 7.65
N VAL A 106 1.67 6.33 6.53
CA VAL A 106 0.55 7.26 6.33
C VAL A 106 -0.57 6.96 7.29
N SER A 107 -0.92 5.68 7.46
CA SER A 107 -2.00 5.26 8.36
C SER A 107 -1.73 5.71 9.79
N TYR A 108 -0.53 5.48 10.27
CA TYR A 108 -0.14 5.87 11.63
C TYR A 108 -0.23 7.38 11.80
N THR A 109 0.33 8.13 10.84
CA THR A 109 0.33 9.59 10.90
C THR A 109 -1.09 10.13 10.85
N HIS A 110 -1.90 9.63 9.93
CA HIS A 110 -3.28 10.08 9.77
C HIS A 110 -4.13 9.81 11.01
N LEU A 111 -3.98 8.61 11.58
CA LEU A 111 -4.82 8.19 12.70
C LEU A 111 -4.35 8.72 14.05
N THR A 112 -3.11 9.20 14.14
CA THR A 112 -2.56 9.69 15.41
C THR A 112 -2.48 11.19 15.50
N LEU A 113 -2.70 11.92 14.38
CA LEU A 113 -2.70 13.38 14.44
C LEU A 113 -3.88 13.87 15.28
N PRO A 114 -3.67 14.93 16.07
CA PRO A 114 -4.79 15.51 16.80
C PRO A 114 -5.86 15.95 15.83
N THR A 115 -7.10 15.68 16.18
CA THR A 115 -8.22 16.14 15.40
C THR A 115 -8.55 17.56 15.83
N THR A 116 -8.24 18.50 15.01
CA THR A 116 -8.56 19.90 15.31
C THR A 116 -9.80 20.35 14.59
N SER A 117 -10.18 19.59 13.62
CA SER A 117 -11.41 19.91 12.93
C SER A 117 -12.49 19.07 13.49
N LYS A 118 -13.42 19.52 13.37
CA LYS A 118 -14.42 18.71 13.73
C LYS A 118 -15.42 18.86 12.79
#